data_92ed6e1e6fd8c73a7e305909ed1be4b9
#
_entry.id   92ed6e1e6fd8c73a7e305909ed1be4b9
#
_cell.length_a   1.000
_cell.length_b   1.000
_cell.length_c   1.000
_cell.angle_alpha   90.00
_cell.angle_beta   90.00
_cell.angle_gamma   90.00
#
_symmetry.space_group_name_H-M   'P 1'
#
loop_
_entity.id
_entity.type
_entity.pdbx_description
1 polymer ?
#
loop_
_entity_poly.entity_id
_entity_poly.type
_entity_poly.pdbx_seq_one_letter_code
_entity_poly.pdbx_strand_id
1 'polypeptide(L)'
;YEVIILLLVTLAGARSPLGWIGAHRIHHDHADTDKDPHSPDRLGFWKVLFNHWTLHKIPRKYVKDLIKNPRIMFFHHNWKLIWATMAIVSLCFGPDFFIAFIVVPFVLGFFGYGFFNAAGHKNHSPRTNMWINILSAGEGFHDVHHRNPSQTRLNKYDISGFIIERLFNEKETGTSQFSKSKIKG
;
A
#
# COMPACT_ATOMS: atom_id res chain seq x y z
N TYR A 1 -16.94 4.62 6.13
CA TYR A 1 -15.58 4.08 6.41
C TYR A 1 -14.58 4.44 5.32
N GLU A 2 -14.91 4.35 4.03
CA GLU A 2 -13.98 4.58 2.92
C GLU A 2 -13.24 5.92 3.00
N VAL A 3 -13.93 7.02 3.29
CA VAL A 3 -13.32 8.36 3.40
C VAL A 3 -12.29 8.41 4.54
N ILE A 4 -12.58 7.76 5.66
CA ILE A 4 -11.66 7.68 6.81
C ILE A 4 -10.40 6.91 6.41
N ILE A 5 -10.55 5.78 5.74
CA ILE A 5 -9.42 4.97 5.25
C ILE A 5 -8.58 5.77 4.27
N LEU A 6 -9.19 6.44 3.30
CA LEU A 6 -8.50 7.28 2.32
C LEU A 6 -7.73 8.42 3.00
N LEU A 7 -8.30 9.03 4.05
CA LEU A 7 -7.63 10.05 4.84
C LEU A 7 -6.41 9.48 5.57
N LEU A 8 -6.58 8.37 6.29
CA LEU A 8 -5.50 7.73 7.04
C LEU A 8 -4.35 7.29 6.13
N VAL A 9 -4.65 6.67 4.99
CA VAL A 9 -3.65 6.27 3.98
C VAL A 9 -2.91 7.49 3.42
N THR A 10 -3.61 8.58 3.18
CA THR A 10 -3.00 9.84 2.70
C THR A 10 -2.05 10.42 3.74
N LEU A 11 -2.46 10.48 5.02
CA LEU A 11 -1.64 11.00 6.12
C LEU A 11 -0.44 10.10 6.44
N ALA A 12 -0.58 8.79 6.27
CA ALA A 12 0.51 7.82 6.43
C ALA A 12 1.57 7.86 5.31
N GLY A 13 1.55 8.84 4.43
CA GLY A 13 2.61 9.05 3.45
C GLY A 13 2.50 8.24 2.17
N ALA A 14 1.37 7.54 1.93
CA ALA A 14 1.12 6.86 0.65
C ALA A 14 0.91 7.85 -0.52
N ARG A 15 0.98 9.15 -0.26
CA ARG A 15 0.70 10.22 -1.24
C ARG A 15 -0.72 10.08 -1.79
N SER A 16 -0.87 9.94 -3.10
CA SER A 16 -2.15 9.67 -3.73
C SER A 16 -2.54 8.18 -3.58
N PRO A 17 -3.70 7.85 -2.98
CA PRO A 17 -4.15 6.45 -2.86
C PRO A 17 -4.22 5.73 -4.21
N LEU A 18 -4.75 6.38 -5.26
CA LEU A 18 -4.80 5.83 -6.61
C LEU A 18 -3.40 5.56 -7.16
N GLY A 19 -2.46 6.48 -6.92
CA GLY A 19 -1.06 6.36 -7.36
C GLY A 19 -0.37 5.16 -6.70
N TRP A 20 -0.55 5.02 -5.39
CA TRP A 20 0.04 3.92 -4.64
C TRP A 20 -0.53 2.56 -5.07
N ILE A 21 -1.86 2.41 -5.12
CA ILE A 21 -2.52 1.16 -5.53
C ILE A 21 -2.12 0.78 -6.96
N GLY A 22 -2.09 1.75 -7.88
CA GLY A 22 -1.71 1.50 -9.27
C GLY A 22 -0.26 1.03 -9.40
N ALA A 23 0.68 1.65 -8.69
CA ALA A 23 2.08 1.22 -8.66
C ALA A 23 2.25 -0.17 -8.05
N HIS A 24 1.53 -0.46 -6.97
CA HIS A 24 1.55 -1.77 -6.31
C HIS A 24 0.99 -2.87 -7.22
N ARG A 25 -0.08 -2.61 -7.98
CA ARG A 25 -0.61 -3.55 -8.99
C ARG A 25 0.37 -3.80 -10.12
N ILE A 26 1.15 -2.80 -10.54
CA ILE A 26 2.22 -2.97 -11.53
C ILE A 26 3.34 -3.85 -10.95
N HIS A 27 3.71 -3.63 -9.69
CA HIS A 27 4.66 -4.46 -8.98
C HIS A 27 4.22 -5.94 -8.97
N HIS A 28 2.98 -6.23 -8.57
CA HIS A 28 2.46 -7.61 -8.60
C HIS A 28 2.47 -8.26 -10.00
N ASP A 29 2.21 -7.47 -11.04
CA ASP A 29 2.19 -7.97 -12.42
C ASP A 29 3.60 -8.22 -12.98
N HIS A 30 4.60 -7.52 -12.44
CA HIS A 30 5.97 -7.51 -12.95
C HIS A 30 7.03 -7.70 -11.84
N ALA A 31 6.65 -8.31 -10.70
CA ALA A 31 7.54 -8.42 -9.54
C ALA A 31 8.93 -8.92 -9.93
N ASP A 32 9.94 -8.17 -9.46
CA ASP A 32 11.37 -8.44 -9.65
C ASP A 32 11.87 -8.48 -11.12
N THR A 33 11.03 -8.03 -12.07
CA THR A 33 11.44 -7.85 -13.47
C THR A 33 11.90 -6.42 -13.75
N ASP A 34 12.36 -6.17 -14.99
CA ASP A 34 12.77 -4.83 -15.45
C ASP A 34 11.64 -3.78 -15.44
N LYS A 35 10.41 -4.23 -15.38
CA LYS A 35 9.21 -3.37 -15.37
C LYS A 35 8.69 -3.12 -13.95
N ASP A 36 9.29 -3.74 -12.94
CA ASP A 36 8.91 -3.52 -11.54
C ASP A 36 9.33 -2.12 -11.08
N PRO A 37 8.39 -1.27 -10.62
CA PRO A 37 8.70 0.10 -10.23
C PRO A 37 9.54 0.22 -8.96
N HIS A 38 9.60 -0.80 -8.11
CA HIS A 38 10.30 -0.76 -6.83
C HIS A 38 10.96 -2.08 -6.41
N SER A 39 11.46 -2.86 -7.36
CA SER A 39 12.23 -4.07 -7.04
C SER A 39 13.52 -3.74 -6.29
N PRO A 40 13.77 -4.32 -5.10
CA PRO A 40 15.02 -4.14 -4.38
C PRO A 40 16.21 -4.78 -5.08
N ASP A 41 16.00 -5.85 -5.85
CA ASP A 41 17.06 -6.52 -6.61
C ASP A 41 17.59 -5.66 -7.78
N ARG A 42 16.75 -4.74 -8.31
CA ARG A 42 17.13 -3.81 -9.39
C ARG A 42 17.62 -2.46 -8.87
N LEU A 43 16.87 -1.88 -7.95
CA LEU A 43 17.13 -0.53 -7.47
C LEU A 43 18.09 -0.50 -6.29
N GLY A 44 18.22 -1.62 -5.60
CA GLY A 44 18.92 -1.74 -4.33
C GLY A 44 18.02 -1.43 -3.13
N PHE A 45 18.30 -2.10 -2.01
CA PHE A 45 17.54 -2.02 -0.77
C PHE A 45 17.24 -0.58 -0.32
N TRP A 46 18.25 0.27 -0.29
CA TRP A 46 18.12 1.64 0.23
C TRP A 46 17.21 2.53 -0.63
N LYS A 47 17.26 2.40 -1.95
CA LYS A 47 16.37 3.18 -2.82
C LYS A 47 14.92 2.79 -2.61
N VAL A 48 14.65 1.49 -2.51
CA VAL A 48 13.29 1.00 -2.24
C VAL A 48 12.83 1.40 -0.84
N LEU A 49 13.69 1.27 0.19
CA LEU A 49 13.39 1.71 1.55
C LEU A 49 12.98 3.20 1.61
N PHE A 50 13.65 4.06 0.83
CA PHE A 50 13.32 5.48 0.75
C PHE A 50 12.27 5.82 -0.33
N ASN A 51 11.51 4.83 -0.79
CA ASN A 51 10.42 4.98 -1.76
C ASN A 51 10.84 5.68 -3.07
N HIS A 52 12.05 5.40 -3.55
CA HIS A 52 12.51 5.83 -4.87
C HIS A 52 11.96 4.88 -5.93
N TRP A 53 10.85 5.26 -6.54
CA TRP A 53 10.20 4.48 -7.57
C TRP A 53 10.56 4.98 -8.97
N THR A 54 10.71 4.06 -9.91
CA THR A 54 11.03 4.39 -11.31
C THR A 54 9.80 4.70 -12.16
N LEU A 55 8.60 4.65 -11.56
CA LEU A 55 7.35 4.81 -12.27
C LEU A 55 7.01 6.29 -12.45
N HIS A 56 6.92 6.75 -13.71
CA HIS A 56 6.51 8.10 -14.04
C HIS A 56 5.02 8.22 -14.37
N LYS A 57 4.41 7.15 -14.90
CA LYS A 57 3.01 7.13 -15.33
C LYS A 57 2.39 5.76 -15.11
N ILE A 58 1.19 5.73 -14.52
CA ILE A 58 0.44 4.49 -14.30
C ILE A 58 -0.45 4.22 -15.50
N PRO A 59 -0.29 3.07 -16.20
CA PRO A 59 -1.20 2.68 -17.28
C PRO A 59 -2.64 2.53 -16.75
N ARG A 60 -3.60 3.01 -17.53
CA ARG A 60 -5.03 3.03 -17.14
C ARG A 60 -5.58 1.65 -16.76
N LYS A 61 -5.04 0.59 -17.34
CA LYS A 61 -5.48 -0.79 -17.05
C LYS A 61 -5.38 -1.15 -15.57
N TYR A 62 -4.41 -0.58 -14.84
CA TYR A 62 -4.19 -0.85 -13.41
C TYR A 62 -5.08 -0.06 -12.46
N VAL A 63 -5.78 0.97 -12.96
CA VAL A 63 -6.57 1.88 -12.12
C VAL A 63 -7.98 2.13 -12.66
N LYS A 64 -8.42 1.39 -13.71
CA LYS A 64 -9.69 1.66 -14.40
C LYS A 64 -10.93 1.50 -13.51
N ASP A 65 -10.85 0.67 -12.49
CA ASP A 65 -11.88 0.48 -11.47
C ASP A 65 -11.89 1.64 -10.47
N LEU A 66 -10.71 2.09 -10.06
CA LEU A 66 -10.51 3.14 -9.05
C LEU A 66 -10.90 4.52 -9.57
N ILE A 67 -10.61 4.83 -10.85
CA ILE A 67 -10.96 6.13 -11.44
C ILE A 67 -12.46 6.37 -11.58
N LYS A 68 -13.28 5.33 -11.43
CA LYS A 68 -14.75 5.42 -11.41
C LYS A 68 -15.28 5.87 -10.04
N ASN A 69 -14.47 5.75 -8.99
CA ASN A 69 -14.86 6.15 -7.64
C ASN A 69 -14.53 7.63 -7.41
N PRO A 70 -15.55 8.50 -7.25
CA PRO A 70 -15.33 9.93 -7.09
C PRO A 70 -14.56 10.29 -5.81
N ARG A 71 -14.67 9.48 -4.74
CA ARG A 71 -13.93 9.71 -3.49
C ARG A 71 -12.44 9.45 -3.68
N ILE A 72 -12.07 8.34 -4.32
CA ILE A 72 -10.67 8.02 -4.64
C ILE A 72 -10.08 9.12 -5.54
N MET A 73 -10.84 9.57 -6.54
CA MET A 73 -10.39 10.66 -7.43
C MET A 73 -10.24 11.99 -6.70
N PHE A 74 -11.15 12.30 -5.75
CA PHE A 74 -11.01 13.49 -4.92
C PHE A 74 -9.70 13.45 -4.12
N PHE A 75 -9.40 12.36 -3.43
CA PHE A 75 -8.14 12.18 -2.70
C PHE A 75 -6.92 12.17 -3.62
N HIS A 76 -7.03 11.59 -4.81
CA HIS A 76 -5.95 11.59 -5.80
C HIS A 76 -5.55 13.01 -6.23
N HIS A 77 -6.53 13.86 -6.51
CA HIS A 77 -6.25 15.22 -6.97
C HIS A 77 -5.83 16.15 -5.83
N ASN A 78 -6.34 15.92 -4.62
CA ASN A 78 -6.22 16.85 -3.50
C ASN A 78 -5.29 16.39 -2.38
N TRP A 79 -4.57 15.27 -2.52
CA TRP A 79 -3.79 14.70 -1.42
C TRP A 79 -2.79 15.67 -0.79
N LYS A 80 -2.15 16.55 -1.58
CA LYS A 80 -1.23 17.57 -1.07
C LYS A 80 -1.94 18.62 -0.22
N LEU A 81 -3.11 19.06 -0.71
CA LEU A 81 -3.93 20.03 0.01
C LEU A 81 -4.49 19.43 1.30
N ILE A 82 -5.00 18.21 1.23
CA ILE A 82 -5.49 17.48 2.41
C ILE A 82 -4.38 17.34 3.46
N TRP A 83 -3.19 16.92 3.04
CA TRP A 83 -2.05 16.77 3.93
C TRP A 83 -1.64 18.11 4.56
N ALA A 84 -1.50 19.15 3.77
CA ALA A 84 -1.16 20.50 4.25
C ALA A 84 -2.21 21.06 5.21
N THR A 85 -3.50 20.91 4.88
CA THR A 85 -4.60 21.35 5.74
C THR A 85 -4.58 20.62 7.08
N MET A 86 -4.45 19.31 7.07
CA MET A 86 -4.39 18.51 8.30
C MET A 86 -3.16 18.85 9.15
N ALA A 87 -2.01 19.13 8.50
CA ALA A 87 -0.81 19.57 9.20
C ALA A 87 -1.02 20.94 9.90
N ILE A 88 -1.61 21.92 9.18
CA ILE A 88 -1.91 23.24 9.75
C ILE A 88 -2.93 23.14 10.88
N VAL A 89 -4.03 22.41 10.67
CA VAL A 89 -5.06 22.21 11.70
C VAL A 89 -4.46 21.56 12.94
N SER A 90 -3.63 20.52 12.79
CA SER A 90 -3.03 19.86 13.94
C SER A 90 -2.08 20.76 14.73
N LEU A 91 -1.36 21.67 14.06
CA LEU A 91 -0.53 22.69 14.73
C LEU A 91 -1.34 23.67 15.58
N CYS A 92 -2.58 23.97 15.19
CA CYS A 92 -3.48 24.81 15.99
C CYS A 92 -3.83 24.18 17.37
N PHE A 93 -3.73 22.84 17.48
CA PHE A 93 -3.91 22.12 18.76
C PHE A 93 -2.60 21.97 19.54
N GLY A 94 -1.48 22.38 18.97
CA GLY A 94 -0.16 22.35 19.60
C GLY A 94 0.83 21.39 18.91
N PRO A 95 2.15 21.58 19.19
CA PRO A 95 3.20 20.79 18.55
C PRO A 95 3.13 19.29 18.86
N ASP A 96 2.72 18.92 20.07
CA ASP A 96 2.59 17.51 20.44
C ASP A 96 1.52 16.80 19.61
N PHE A 97 0.40 17.51 19.37
CA PHE A 97 -0.68 17.01 18.51
C PHE A 97 -0.22 16.84 17.05
N PHE A 98 0.52 17.83 16.53
CA PHE A 98 1.11 17.73 15.20
C PHE A 98 2.08 16.54 15.10
N ILE A 99 2.95 16.35 16.09
CA ILE A 99 3.88 15.21 16.09
C ILE A 99 3.10 13.89 16.11
N ALA A 100 2.13 13.74 17.01
CA ALA A 100 1.39 12.50 17.18
C ALA A 100 0.53 12.11 15.96
N PHE A 101 -0.13 13.09 15.32
CA PHE A 101 -1.13 12.83 14.27
C PHE A 101 -0.63 13.04 12.85
N ILE A 102 0.50 13.73 12.65
CA ILE A 102 1.06 13.99 11.32
C ILE A 102 2.44 13.34 11.19
N VAL A 103 3.38 13.69 12.08
CA VAL A 103 4.78 13.24 11.93
C VAL A 103 4.92 11.74 12.15
N VAL A 104 4.37 11.22 13.24
CA VAL A 104 4.49 9.79 13.58
C VAL A 104 3.81 8.90 12.53
N PRO A 105 2.54 9.11 12.14
CA PRO A 105 1.92 8.31 11.08
C PRO A 105 2.66 8.41 9.73
N PHE A 106 3.14 9.60 9.36
CA PHE A 106 3.92 9.80 8.14
C PHE A 106 5.23 9.00 8.18
N VAL A 107 6.00 9.10 9.25
CA VAL A 107 7.29 8.39 9.38
C VAL A 107 7.07 6.88 9.37
N LEU A 108 6.12 6.38 10.18
CA LEU A 108 5.82 4.94 10.23
C LEU A 108 5.30 4.41 8.89
N GLY A 109 4.41 5.14 8.22
CA GLY A 109 3.88 4.76 6.92
C GLY A 109 4.95 4.82 5.83
N PHE A 110 5.71 5.91 5.76
CA PHE A 110 6.76 6.08 4.76
C PHE A 110 7.81 4.98 4.83
N PHE A 111 8.35 4.72 6.03
CA PHE A 111 9.32 3.64 6.21
C PHE A 111 8.67 2.26 6.13
N GLY A 112 7.43 2.10 6.61
CA GLY A 112 6.68 0.86 6.50
C GLY A 112 6.53 0.42 5.04
N TYR A 113 6.02 1.28 4.18
CA TYR A 113 5.86 0.98 2.75
C TYR A 113 7.20 0.66 2.08
N GLY A 114 8.25 1.43 2.36
CA GLY A 114 9.58 1.17 1.81
C GLY A 114 10.20 -0.12 2.36
N PHE A 115 10.11 -0.32 3.67
CA PHE A 115 10.72 -1.47 4.34
C PHE A 115 10.10 -2.80 3.92
N PHE A 116 8.76 -2.88 3.83
CA PHE A 116 8.10 -4.13 3.44
C PHE A 116 8.41 -4.51 2.00
N ASN A 117 8.44 -3.55 1.09
CA ASN A 117 8.86 -3.79 -0.28
C ASN A 117 10.35 -4.16 -0.38
N ALA A 118 11.23 -3.46 0.35
CA ALA A 118 12.67 -3.73 0.32
C ALA A 118 13.05 -5.06 0.99
N ALA A 119 12.43 -5.42 2.12
CA ALA A 119 12.74 -6.61 2.89
C ALA A 119 11.86 -7.81 2.54
N GLY A 120 10.73 -7.59 1.89
CA GLY A 120 9.80 -8.63 1.44
C GLY A 120 10.28 -9.43 0.24
N HIS A 121 11.30 -8.94 -0.49
CA HIS A 121 11.90 -9.61 -1.65
C HIS A 121 13.35 -9.99 -1.40
N LYS A 122 13.78 -11.12 -1.96
CA LYS A 122 15.17 -11.57 -1.96
C LYS A 122 15.40 -12.56 -3.10
N ASN A 123 16.51 -12.40 -3.81
CA ASN A 123 16.88 -13.29 -4.92
C ASN A 123 15.77 -13.37 -5.99
N HIS A 124 15.24 -12.23 -6.41
CA HIS A 124 14.16 -12.10 -7.39
C HIS A 124 12.87 -12.84 -7.03
N SER A 125 12.54 -12.89 -5.73
CA SER A 125 11.34 -13.59 -5.26
C SER A 125 10.79 -12.96 -3.98
N PRO A 126 9.45 -12.82 -3.84
CA PRO A 126 8.82 -12.48 -2.57
C PRO A 126 9.03 -13.61 -1.56
N ARG A 127 9.16 -13.25 -0.28
CA ARG A 127 9.44 -14.23 0.79
C ARG A 127 8.59 -14.00 2.03
N THR A 128 8.32 -15.08 2.75
CA THR A 128 7.81 -15.02 4.12
C THR A 128 8.91 -14.67 5.11
N ASN A 129 8.65 -13.74 6.02
CA ASN A 129 9.52 -13.40 7.13
C ASN A 129 8.69 -13.12 8.39
N MET A 130 8.83 -13.99 9.40
CA MET A 130 8.08 -13.90 10.65
C MET A 130 8.40 -12.65 11.47
N TRP A 131 9.63 -12.13 11.43
CA TRP A 131 9.99 -10.89 12.12
C TRP A 131 9.28 -9.69 11.49
N ILE A 132 9.25 -9.65 10.15
CA ILE A 132 8.47 -8.64 9.43
C ILE A 132 6.99 -8.78 9.79
N ASN A 133 6.48 -10.03 9.87
CA ASN A 133 5.08 -10.27 10.21
C ASN A 133 4.69 -9.72 11.59
N ILE A 134 5.54 -9.91 12.59
CA ILE A 134 5.31 -9.40 13.95
C ILE A 134 5.32 -7.87 13.95
N LEU A 135 6.31 -7.24 13.28
CA LEU A 135 6.46 -5.79 13.23
C LEU A 135 5.38 -5.09 12.42
N SER A 136 4.80 -5.78 11.44
CA SER A 136 3.80 -5.23 10.51
C SER A 136 2.38 -5.73 10.73
N ALA A 137 2.18 -6.57 11.74
CA ALA A 137 0.88 -7.17 12.06
C ALA A 137 0.27 -8.00 10.91
N GLY A 138 1.08 -8.52 9.96
CA GLY A 138 0.57 -9.39 8.89
C GLY A 138 1.37 -9.38 7.59
N GLU A 139 2.04 -8.29 7.25
CA GLU A 139 2.75 -8.10 5.97
C GLU A 139 3.95 -9.04 5.74
N GLY A 140 4.35 -9.82 6.74
CA GLY A 140 5.46 -10.77 6.65
C GLY A 140 5.18 -12.01 5.82
N PHE A 141 3.92 -12.27 5.43
CA PHE A 141 3.54 -13.34 4.49
C PHE A 141 3.51 -12.85 3.05
N HIS A 142 4.53 -12.12 2.65
CA HIS A 142 4.60 -11.41 1.39
C HIS A 142 4.53 -12.33 0.16
N ASP A 143 5.10 -13.53 0.25
CA ASP A 143 4.99 -14.55 -0.79
C ASP A 143 3.56 -15.09 -0.96
N VAL A 144 2.79 -15.21 0.13
CA VAL A 144 1.37 -15.59 0.09
C VAL A 144 0.55 -14.47 -0.55
N HIS A 145 0.83 -13.21 -0.16
CA HIS A 145 0.20 -12.03 -0.74
C HIS A 145 0.44 -11.94 -2.27
N HIS A 146 1.66 -12.16 -2.74
CA HIS A 146 1.97 -12.17 -4.18
C HIS A 146 1.25 -13.28 -4.95
N ARG A 147 1.10 -14.47 -4.36
CA ARG A 147 0.34 -15.56 -4.98
C ARG A 147 -1.16 -15.30 -5.04
N ASN A 148 -1.71 -14.65 -4.00
CA ASN A 148 -3.14 -14.40 -3.84
C ASN A 148 -3.39 -12.94 -3.40
N PRO A 149 -3.22 -11.93 -4.29
CA PRO A 149 -3.32 -10.52 -3.93
C PRO A 149 -4.71 -10.08 -3.44
N SER A 150 -5.74 -10.88 -3.70
CA SER A 150 -7.12 -10.64 -3.26
C SER A 150 -7.46 -11.28 -1.91
N GLN A 151 -6.54 -12.06 -1.33
CA GLN A 151 -6.76 -12.72 -0.05
C GLN A 151 -6.59 -11.70 1.08
N THR A 152 -7.63 -11.50 1.87
CA THR A 152 -7.63 -10.53 2.97
C THR A 152 -6.76 -10.99 4.12
N ARG A 153 -6.86 -12.26 4.52
CA ARG A 153 -6.08 -12.84 5.61
C ARG A 153 -5.08 -13.84 5.07
N LEU A 154 -3.79 -13.52 5.19
CA LEU A 154 -2.72 -14.30 4.58
C LEU A 154 -2.36 -15.56 5.38
N ASN A 155 -2.53 -15.52 6.72
CA ASN A 155 -2.23 -16.64 7.61
C ASN A 155 -2.96 -16.46 8.96
N LYS A 156 -2.94 -17.51 9.80
CA LYS A 156 -3.49 -17.44 11.18
C LYS A 156 -2.83 -16.40 12.09
N TYR A 157 -1.59 -16.00 11.79
CA TYR A 157 -0.82 -14.98 12.52
C TYR A 157 -0.89 -13.59 11.86
N ASP A 158 -1.73 -13.43 10.86
CA ASP A 158 -2.00 -12.14 10.21
C ASP A 158 -3.09 -11.40 10.99
N ILE A 159 -2.64 -10.49 11.87
CA ILE A 159 -3.51 -9.69 12.74
C ILE A 159 -4.27 -8.66 11.91
N SER A 160 -3.62 -8.02 10.94
CA SER A 160 -4.26 -7.02 10.05
C SER A 160 -5.40 -7.65 9.27
N GLY A 161 -5.16 -8.79 8.61
CA GLY A 161 -6.17 -9.52 7.87
C GLY A 161 -7.32 -9.98 8.76
N PHE A 162 -7.04 -10.44 9.99
CA PHE A 162 -8.08 -10.79 10.95
C PHE A 162 -8.98 -9.60 11.31
N ILE A 163 -8.41 -8.42 11.52
CA ILE A 163 -9.16 -7.20 11.82
C ILE A 163 -10.00 -6.79 10.61
N ILE A 164 -9.43 -6.83 9.40
CA ILE A 164 -10.14 -6.47 8.17
C ILE A 164 -11.32 -7.41 7.92
N GLU A 165 -11.14 -8.72 8.08
CA GLU A 165 -12.23 -9.70 7.96
C GLU A 165 -13.39 -9.42 8.94
N ARG A 166 -13.08 -8.94 10.14
CA ARG A 166 -14.08 -8.59 11.16
C ARG A 166 -14.80 -7.28 10.91
N LEU A 167 -14.09 -6.29 10.36
CA LEU A 167 -14.63 -4.95 10.11
C LEU A 167 -15.38 -4.86 8.76
N PHE A 168 -14.89 -5.59 7.78
CA PHE A 168 -15.43 -5.58 6.42
C PHE A 168 -15.84 -6.99 6.05
N ASN A 169 -17.14 -7.30 6.14
CA ASN A 169 -17.66 -8.60 5.72
C ASN A 169 -17.22 -8.92 4.29
N GLU A 170 -16.50 -10.02 4.06
CA GLU A 170 -15.97 -10.43 2.75
C GLU A 170 -17.03 -10.49 1.64
N LYS A 171 -18.32 -10.65 1.99
CA LYS A 171 -19.43 -10.65 1.04
C LYS A 171 -19.68 -9.31 0.37
N GLU A 172 -19.21 -8.19 0.93
CA GLU A 172 -19.40 -6.85 0.36
C GLU A 172 -18.19 -6.37 -0.45
N THR A 173 -17.01 -6.94 -0.25
CA THR A 173 -15.83 -6.65 -1.05
C THR A 173 -15.81 -7.52 -2.31
N GLY A 174 -16.66 -7.23 -3.29
CA GLY A 174 -16.77 -7.95 -4.56
C GLY A 174 -15.49 -7.98 -5.40
N THR A 175 -14.40 -8.52 -4.87
CA THR A 175 -13.06 -8.60 -5.45
C THR A 175 -12.81 -9.88 -6.24
N SER A 176 -13.86 -10.66 -6.57
CA SER A 176 -13.67 -11.92 -7.31
C SER A 176 -13.36 -11.76 -8.82
N GLN A 177 -13.24 -10.55 -9.35
CA GLN A 177 -13.07 -10.36 -10.80
C GLN A 177 -11.63 -10.42 -11.32
N PHE A 178 -10.61 -10.37 -10.48
CA PHE A 178 -9.20 -10.38 -10.94
C PHE A 178 -8.59 -11.77 -11.12
N SER A 179 -9.20 -12.82 -10.55
CA SER A 179 -8.61 -14.17 -10.54
C SER A 179 -8.83 -15.00 -11.82
N LYS A 180 -9.69 -14.58 -12.76
CA LYS A 180 -10.07 -15.44 -13.89
C LYS A 180 -9.36 -15.19 -15.22
N SER A 181 -8.41 -14.25 -15.31
CA SER A 181 -7.78 -13.94 -16.60
C SER A 181 -6.38 -14.52 -16.82
N LYS A 182 -5.79 -15.23 -15.86
CA LYS A 182 -4.42 -15.78 -15.96
C LYS A 182 -4.32 -17.27 -16.36
N ILE A 183 -5.43 -17.94 -16.66
CA ILE A 183 -5.38 -19.32 -17.15
C ILE A 183 -6.06 -19.39 -18.53
N LYS A 184 -5.40 -18.89 -19.55
CA LYS A 184 -5.51 -19.30 -20.97
C LYS A 184 -4.58 -18.41 -21.82
N GLY A 185 -3.48 -18.96 -22.20
CA GLY A 185 -2.54 -18.40 -23.18
C GLY A 185 -1.15 -18.95 -22.95
#